data_5af85857c01394f2682de8fae487bc34
#
_entry.id   5af85857c01394f2682de8fae487bc34
#
_cell.length_a   1.000
_cell.length_b   1.000
_cell.length_c   1.000
_cell.angle_alpha   90.00
_cell.angle_beta   90.00
_cell.angle_gamma   90.00
#
_symmetry.space_group_name_H-M   'P 1'
#
loop_
_entity.id
_entity.type
_entity.pdbx_description
1 polymer ?
#
loop_
_entity_poly.entity_id
_entity_poly.type
_entity_poly.pdbx_seq_one_letter_code
_entity_poly.pdbx_strand_id
1 'polypeptide(L)'
;MKEEKEFLNQYITKNDPCILALSGGPDSMCLLHLLMDIGTHVICVHINHGTRPSCDKEYEFIKKYFEKYKIPLEYAKITSYKNNKFTEEEARKFRYQKFQEVMEKYHAKYLLTAHHGDDLTETILMRILRGSTLEGYAGIKRVSNWNQQILLRPLLTRKKQEIYEYLEEHKIPYVEDETNKLDSQMRNRIRHHILPRLEKETPAYHLKMLQF
;
A
#
# COMPACT_ATOMS: atom_id res chain seq x y z
N MET A 1 -7.65 15.11 0.70
CA MET A 1 -6.68 14.44 -0.25
C MET A 1 -6.16 15.37 -1.37
N LYS A 2 -6.17 16.69 -1.17
CA LYS A 2 -5.68 17.64 -2.20
C LYS A 2 -4.15 17.56 -2.38
N GLU A 3 -3.41 17.52 -1.29
CA GLU A 3 -1.94 17.45 -1.28
C GLU A 3 -1.41 16.18 -1.99
N GLU A 4 -2.10 15.06 -1.83
CA GLU A 4 -1.73 13.78 -2.46
C GLU A 4 -1.91 13.84 -3.98
N LYS A 5 -3.00 14.50 -4.45
CA LYS A 5 -3.23 14.73 -5.88
C LYS A 5 -2.18 15.68 -6.47
N GLU A 6 -1.83 16.76 -5.75
CA GLU A 6 -0.77 17.67 -6.15
C GLU A 6 0.60 16.96 -6.21
N PHE A 7 0.90 16.11 -5.22
CA PHE A 7 2.11 15.29 -5.21
C PHE A 7 2.13 14.33 -6.41
N LEU A 8 1.05 13.62 -6.70
CA LEU A 8 0.96 12.71 -7.84
C LEU A 8 1.19 13.44 -9.17
N ASN A 9 0.60 14.61 -9.35
CA ASN A 9 0.74 15.42 -10.56
C ASN A 9 2.16 15.96 -10.80
N GLN A 10 3.05 15.98 -9.78
CA GLN A 10 4.47 16.31 -9.96
C GLN A 10 5.25 15.20 -10.67
N TYR A 11 4.79 13.95 -10.58
CA TYR A 11 5.50 12.78 -11.12
C TYR A 11 4.81 12.18 -12.33
N ILE A 12 3.47 12.09 -12.33
CA ILE A 12 2.69 11.30 -13.28
C ILE A 12 1.83 12.23 -14.12
N THR A 13 1.99 12.17 -15.44
CA THR A 13 1.08 12.82 -16.38
C THR A 13 -0.05 11.86 -16.78
N LYS A 14 -1.11 12.39 -17.41
CA LYS A 14 -2.25 11.57 -17.87
C LYS A 14 -1.87 10.46 -18.86
N ASN A 15 -0.78 10.64 -19.59
CA ASN A 15 -0.33 9.69 -20.60
C ASN A 15 0.68 8.66 -20.07
N ASP A 16 1.23 8.89 -18.87
CA ASP A 16 2.20 7.96 -18.29
C ASP A 16 1.47 6.76 -17.70
N PRO A 17 1.74 5.52 -18.14
CA PRO A 17 1.23 4.36 -17.46
C PRO A 17 1.87 4.24 -16.08
N CYS A 18 1.05 3.99 -15.07
CA CYS A 18 1.53 3.75 -13.72
C CYS A 18 0.93 2.46 -13.14
N ILE A 19 1.72 1.75 -12.35
CA ILE A 19 1.30 0.50 -11.72
C ILE A 19 0.89 0.76 -10.28
N LEU A 20 -0.31 0.33 -9.90
CA LEU A 20 -0.79 0.35 -8.53
C LEU A 20 -0.77 -1.06 -7.93
N ALA A 21 -0.01 -1.27 -6.85
CA ALA A 21 -0.13 -2.46 -6.03
C ALA A 21 -1.46 -2.42 -5.26
N LEU A 22 -2.40 -3.28 -5.66
CA LEU A 22 -3.77 -3.29 -5.17
C LEU A 22 -4.05 -4.50 -4.28
N SER A 23 -4.42 -4.29 -3.02
CA SER A 23 -4.90 -5.36 -2.14
C SER A 23 -6.43 -5.47 -2.11
N GLY A 24 -7.15 -4.43 -2.53
CA GLY A 24 -8.60 -4.28 -2.33
C GLY A 24 -8.98 -3.71 -0.97
N GLY A 25 -8.01 -3.56 -0.07
CA GLY A 25 -8.19 -2.93 1.24
C GLY A 25 -8.31 -1.41 1.15
N PRO A 26 -8.70 -0.75 2.26
CA PRO A 26 -9.05 0.68 2.29
C PRO A 26 -7.95 1.56 1.71
N ASP A 27 -6.68 1.34 2.05
CA ASP A 27 -5.58 2.19 1.62
C ASP A 27 -5.39 2.14 0.10
N SER A 28 -5.40 0.93 -0.47
CA SER A 28 -5.21 0.73 -1.90
C SER A 28 -6.41 1.22 -2.73
N MET A 29 -7.63 1.10 -2.20
CA MET A 29 -8.84 1.63 -2.83
C MET A 29 -8.89 3.16 -2.77
N CYS A 30 -8.45 3.77 -1.67
CA CYS A 30 -8.28 5.22 -1.57
C CYS A 30 -7.30 5.72 -2.63
N LEU A 31 -6.10 5.11 -2.71
CA LEU A 31 -5.09 5.52 -3.69
C LEU A 31 -5.57 5.32 -5.14
N LEU A 32 -6.29 4.23 -5.43
CA LEU A 32 -6.90 4.01 -6.73
C LEU A 32 -7.84 5.16 -7.11
N HIS A 33 -8.72 5.57 -6.19
CA HIS A 33 -9.64 6.68 -6.45
C HIS A 33 -8.93 8.01 -6.69
N LEU A 34 -7.85 8.30 -5.95
CA LEU A 34 -7.04 9.50 -6.21
C LEU A 34 -6.43 9.49 -7.61
N LEU A 35 -5.95 8.33 -8.08
CA LEU A 35 -5.39 8.18 -9.43
C LEU A 35 -6.47 8.34 -10.51
N MET A 36 -7.65 7.79 -10.29
CA MET A 36 -8.80 7.97 -11.19
C MET A 36 -9.23 9.44 -11.26
N ASP A 37 -9.30 10.12 -10.14
CA ASP A 37 -9.72 11.54 -10.06
C ASP A 37 -8.78 12.48 -10.80
N ILE A 38 -7.47 12.21 -10.82
CA ILE A 38 -6.50 12.99 -11.59
C ILE A 38 -6.39 12.50 -13.04
N GLY A 39 -7.11 11.43 -13.39
CA GLY A 39 -7.23 10.92 -14.76
C GLY A 39 -5.97 10.26 -15.30
N THR A 40 -5.19 9.56 -14.45
CA THR A 40 -3.99 8.83 -14.86
C THR A 40 -4.33 7.51 -15.55
N HIS A 41 -3.41 7.04 -16.41
CA HIS A 41 -3.49 5.69 -16.97
C HIS A 41 -2.97 4.67 -15.95
N VAL A 42 -3.84 4.26 -15.01
CA VAL A 42 -3.50 3.31 -13.94
C VAL A 42 -3.76 1.87 -14.38
N ILE A 43 -2.78 1.00 -14.16
CA ILE A 43 -2.89 -0.46 -14.26
C ILE A 43 -2.73 -1.02 -12.85
N CYS A 44 -3.71 -1.79 -12.39
CA CYS A 44 -3.68 -2.38 -11.05
C CYS A 44 -3.12 -3.79 -11.07
N VAL A 45 -2.31 -4.12 -10.07
CA VAL A 45 -1.77 -5.47 -9.87
C VAL A 45 -2.27 -6.01 -8.54
N HIS A 46 -3.11 -7.05 -8.61
CA HIS A 46 -3.57 -7.77 -7.43
C HIS A 46 -2.86 -9.12 -7.30
N ILE A 47 -2.25 -9.34 -6.13
CA ILE A 47 -1.55 -10.59 -5.82
C ILE A 47 -2.32 -11.33 -4.74
N ASN A 48 -2.93 -12.44 -5.12
CA ASN A 48 -3.59 -13.36 -4.20
C ASN A 48 -2.53 -14.25 -3.53
N HIS A 49 -2.37 -14.08 -2.22
CA HIS A 49 -1.42 -14.87 -1.44
C HIS A 49 -1.85 -16.32 -1.22
N GLY A 50 -3.12 -16.66 -1.47
CA GLY A 50 -3.64 -18.04 -1.32
C GLY A 50 -3.58 -18.57 0.11
N THR A 51 -3.36 -17.71 1.10
CA THR A 51 -3.19 -18.11 2.52
C THR A 51 -4.51 -18.37 3.23
N ARG A 52 -5.62 -17.90 2.68
CA ARG A 52 -6.94 -17.92 3.30
C ARG A 52 -8.05 -18.11 2.24
N PRO A 53 -9.17 -18.77 2.59
CA PRO A 53 -10.34 -18.82 1.69
C PRO A 53 -10.93 -17.44 1.34
N SER A 54 -10.76 -16.45 2.22
CA SER A 54 -11.22 -15.07 1.97
C SER A 54 -10.51 -14.39 0.80
N CYS A 55 -9.27 -14.78 0.47
CA CYS A 55 -8.51 -14.20 -0.63
C CYS A 55 -9.21 -14.36 -2.00
N ASP A 56 -9.94 -15.43 -2.20
CA ASP A 56 -10.69 -15.63 -3.45
C ASP A 56 -11.96 -14.74 -3.48
N LYS A 57 -12.61 -14.48 -2.34
CA LYS A 57 -13.73 -13.52 -2.23
C LYS A 57 -13.26 -12.08 -2.43
N GLU A 58 -12.09 -11.74 -1.92
CA GLU A 58 -11.43 -10.44 -2.12
C GLU A 58 -11.19 -10.20 -3.62
N TYR A 59 -10.69 -11.22 -4.32
CA TYR A 59 -10.48 -11.16 -5.76
C TYR A 59 -11.79 -10.97 -6.54
N GLU A 60 -12.86 -11.69 -6.20
CA GLU A 60 -14.17 -11.54 -6.87
C GLU A 60 -14.75 -10.12 -6.66
N PHE A 61 -14.59 -9.53 -5.49
CA PHE A 61 -14.95 -8.14 -5.24
C PHE A 61 -14.17 -7.19 -6.16
N ILE A 62 -12.84 -7.33 -6.20
CA ILE A 62 -11.96 -6.51 -7.03
C ILE A 62 -12.37 -6.66 -8.49
N LYS A 63 -12.52 -7.88 -8.99
CA LYS A 63 -12.88 -8.17 -10.38
C LYS A 63 -14.16 -7.45 -10.81
N LYS A 64 -15.25 -7.57 -10.03
CA LYS A 64 -16.52 -6.89 -10.31
C LYS A 64 -16.37 -5.37 -10.33
N TYR A 65 -15.60 -4.83 -9.40
CA TYR A 65 -15.34 -3.40 -9.32
C TYR A 65 -14.61 -2.91 -10.58
N PHE A 66 -13.57 -3.63 -11.01
CA PHE A 66 -12.74 -3.28 -12.15
C PHE A 66 -13.45 -3.41 -13.49
N GLU A 67 -14.29 -4.42 -13.65
CA GLU A 67 -15.17 -4.57 -14.82
C GLU A 67 -16.10 -3.35 -14.97
N LYS A 68 -16.69 -2.88 -13.86
CA LYS A 68 -17.57 -1.70 -13.84
C LYS A 68 -16.87 -0.42 -14.31
N TYR A 69 -15.63 -0.21 -13.87
CA TYR A 69 -14.87 1.01 -14.17
C TYR A 69 -13.89 0.87 -15.34
N LYS A 70 -13.84 -0.32 -15.98
CA LYS A 70 -12.96 -0.65 -17.12
C LYS A 70 -11.48 -0.36 -16.84
N ILE A 71 -11.02 -0.62 -15.61
CA ILE A 71 -9.63 -0.44 -15.19
C ILE A 71 -8.85 -1.71 -15.52
N PRO A 72 -7.67 -1.64 -16.16
CA PRO A 72 -6.81 -2.80 -16.38
C PRO A 72 -6.39 -3.44 -15.06
N LEU A 73 -6.62 -4.76 -14.92
CA LEU A 73 -6.28 -5.55 -13.74
C LEU A 73 -5.38 -6.73 -14.14
N GLU A 74 -4.16 -6.73 -13.64
CA GLU A 74 -3.24 -7.87 -13.67
C GLU A 74 -3.39 -8.67 -12.38
N TYR A 75 -3.57 -9.98 -12.52
CA TYR A 75 -3.77 -10.89 -11.41
C TYR A 75 -2.67 -11.95 -11.35
N ALA A 76 -2.17 -12.21 -10.17
CA ALA A 76 -1.28 -13.33 -9.89
C ALA A 76 -1.68 -14.03 -8.59
N LYS A 77 -1.64 -15.37 -8.60
CA LYS A 77 -1.86 -16.18 -7.40
C LYS A 77 -0.56 -16.90 -7.06
N ILE A 78 -0.17 -16.87 -5.80
CA ILE A 78 0.96 -17.66 -5.33
C ILE A 78 0.49 -19.11 -5.19
N THR A 79 1.03 -20.01 -6.02
CA THR A 79 0.62 -21.41 -6.08
C THR A 79 1.64 -22.40 -5.53
N SER A 80 2.90 -21.99 -5.38
CA SER A 80 3.98 -22.86 -4.93
C SER A 80 4.49 -22.46 -3.56
N TYR A 81 4.14 -23.25 -2.57
CA TYR A 81 4.67 -23.15 -1.21
C TYR A 81 5.70 -24.26 -1.01
N LYS A 82 6.96 -23.95 -0.84
CA LYS A 82 7.94 -24.93 -0.35
C LYS A 82 7.55 -25.30 1.08
N ASN A 83 7.20 -26.58 1.30
CA ASN A 83 6.83 -27.15 2.60
C ASN A 83 5.57 -26.54 3.26
N ASN A 84 4.56 -26.10 2.50
CA ASN A 84 3.33 -25.47 3.03
C ASN A 84 3.55 -24.28 4.00
N LYS A 85 4.75 -23.72 4.05
CA LYS A 85 5.07 -22.52 4.84
C LYS A 85 5.71 -21.48 3.92
N PHE A 86 5.06 -20.35 3.82
CA PHE A 86 5.54 -19.21 3.06
C PHE A 86 6.11 -18.18 4.02
N THR A 87 7.34 -17.78 3.81
CA THR A 87 7.92 -16.68 4.58
C THR A 87 7.46 -15.35 4.02
N GLU A 88 7.34 -14.34 4.88
CA GLU A 88 7.02 -12.97 4.46
C GLU A 88 8.01 -12.44 3.40
N GLU A 89 9.27 -12.86 3.50
CA GLU A 89 10.33 -12.50 2.56
C GLU A 89 10.08 -13.10 1.17
N GLU A 90 9.71 -14.38 1.07
CA GLU A 90 9.37 -15.03 -0.21
C GLU A 90 8.14 -14.38 -0.85
N ALA A 91 7.11 -14.06 -0.05
CA ALA A 91 5.94 -13.32 -0.52
C ALA A 91 6.31 -11.94 -1.05
N ARG A 92 7.19 -11.25 -0.35
CA ARG A 92 7.71 -9.96 -0.77
C ARG A 92 8.48 -10.09 -2.10
N LYS A 93 9.37 -11.05 -2.22
CA LYS A 93 10.15 -11.29 -3.44
C LYS A 93 9.24 -11.56 -4.64
N PHE A 94 8.26 -12.46 -4.48
CA PHE A 94 7.27 -12.77 -5.52
C PHE A 94 6.49 -11.52 -5.95
N ARG A 95 6.01 -10.70 -4.99
CA ARG A 95 5.28 -9.47 -5.30
C ARG A 95 6.11 -8.51 -6.15
N TYR A 96 7.36 -8.25 -5.74
CA TYR A 96 8.23 -7.32 -6.45
C TYR A 96 8.65 -7.84 -7.82
N GLN A 97 8.87 -9.14 -7.96
CA GLN A 97 9.10 -9.77 -9.27
C GLN A 97 7.87 -9.55 -10.19
N LYS A 98 6.65 -9.77 -9.67
CA LYS A 98 5.44 -9.59 -10.46
C LYS A 98 5.20 -8.13 -10.84
N PHE A 99 5.49 -7.20 -9.94
CA PHE A 99 5.44 -5.77 -10.27
C PHE A 99 6.41 -5.42 -11.39
N GLN A 100 7.63 -5.95 -11.36
CA GLN A 100 8.63 -5.74 -12.41
C GLN A 100 8.12 -6.22 -13.76
N GLU A 101 7.61 -7.46 -13.84
CA GLU A 101 7.05 -8.04 -15.07
C GLU A 101 5.93 -7.17 -15.66
N VAL A 102 5.02 -6.67 -14.81
CA VAL A 102 3.92 -5.82 -15.25
C VAL A 102 4.41 -4.45 -15.68
N MET A 103 5.36 -3.85 -14.96
CA MET A 103 5.95 -2.57 -15.34
C MET A 103 6.65 -2.63 -16.71
N GLU A 104 7.36 -3.71 -17.00
CA GLU A 104 7.98 -3.97 -18.30
C GLU A 104 6.93 -4.14 -19.41
N LYS A 105 5.88 -4.93 -19.14
CA LYS A 105 4.77 -5.19 -20.08
C LYS A 105 4.08 -3.89 -20.53
N TYR A 106 3.88 -2.96 -19.60
CA TYR A 106 3.16 -1.71 -19.86
C TYR A 106 4.10 -0.51 -20.06
N HIS A 107 5.42 -0.71 -20.07
CA HIS A 107 6.43 0.35 -20.14
C HIS A 107 6.23 1.42 -19.07
N ALA A 108 5.80 0.99 -17.87
CA ALA A 108 5.50 1.89 -16.78
C ALA A 108 6.77 2.28 -16.01
N LYS A 109 6.91 3.57 -15.71
CA LYS A 109 8.03 4.12 -14.93
C LYS A 109 7.72 4.15 -13.42
N TYR A 110 6.45 4.22 -13.05
CA TYR A 110 6.01 4.47 -11.70
C TYR A 110 5.30 3.25 -11.11
N LEU A 111 5.78 2.80 -9.93
CA LEU A 111 5.07 1.86 -9.06
C LEU A 111 4.50 2.62 -7.87
N LEU A 112 3.22 2.43 -7.58
CA LEU A 112 2.55 3.05 -6.45
C LEU A 112 2.16 2.01 -5.41
N THR A 113 2.42 2.34 -4.15
CA THR A 113 1.97 1.54 -3.01
C THR A 113 1.27 2.43 -2.00
N ALA A 114 0.23 1.91 -1.36
CA ALA A 114 -0.65 2.65 -0.47
C ALA A 114 -0.19 2.65 1.00
N HIS A 115 1.13 2.69 1.25
CA HIS A 115 1.65 2.88 2.60
C HIS A 115 1.27 4.27 3.12
N HIS A 116 0.85 4.34 4.37
CA HIS A 116 0.42 5.57 5.03
C HIS A 116 1.30 5.91 6.25
N GLY A 117 1.02 7.03 6.92
CA GLY A 117 1.84 7.56 8.01
C GLY A 117 1.96 6.63 9.21
N ASP A 118 0.91 5.86 9.51
CA ASP A 118 0.96 4.88 10.60
C ASP A 118 1.91 3.73 10.24
N ASP A 119 1.92 3.24 8.98
CA ASP A 119 2.88 2.23 8.52
C ASP A 119 4.34 2.70 8.65
N LEU A 120 4.59 3.98 8.37
CA LEU A 120 5.90 4.58 8.57
C LEU A 120 6.28 4.55 10.04
N THR A 121 5.39 5.02 10.92
CA THR A 121 5.62 5.06 12.36
C THR A 121 5.83 3.65 12.93
N GLU A 122 4.99 2.69 12.56
CA GLU A 122 5.16 1.28 12.92
C GLU A 122 6.53 0.75 12.50
N THR A 123 6.95 1.06 11.27
CA THR A 123 8.24 0.60 10.72
C THR A 123 9.42 1.19 11.48
N ILE A 124 9.39 2.48 11.80
CA ILE A 124 10.44 3.16 12.58
C ILE A 124 10.50 2.55 13.98
N LEU A 125 9.38 2.41 14.68
CA LEU A 125 9.33 1.83 16.03
C LEU A 125 9.84 0.38 16.04
N MET A 126 9.44 -0.44 15.06
CA MET A 126 9.94 -1.81 14.94
C MET A 126 11.45 -1.86 14.73
N ARG A 127 12.01 -0.93 13.96
CA ARG A 127 13.46 -0.83 13.71
C ARG A 127 14.21 -0.35 14.94
N ILE A 128 13.67 0.61 15.69
CA ILE A 128 14.24 1.05 16.97
C ILE A 128 14.31 -0.13 17.95
N LEU A 129 13.22 -0.89 18.09
CA LEU A 129 13.14 -2.02 19.02
C LEU A 129 14.05 -3.19 18.65
N ARG A 130 14.35 -3.36 17.36
CA ARG A 130 15.28 -4.42 16.87
C ARG A 130 16.74 -4.00 16.84
N GLY A 131 17.01 -2.72 16.99
CA GLY A 131 18.30 -2.11 16.64
C GLY A 131 18.47 -2.00 15.13
N SER A 132 18.96 -0.87 14.65
CA SER A 132 19.20 -0.61 13.23
C SER A 132 20.35 0.39 13.05
N THR A 133 20.82 0.57 11.82
CA THR A 133 21.71 1.67 11.44
C THR A 133 20.94 2.98 11.33
N LEU A 134 21.60 4.13 11.34
CA LEU A 134 20.98 5.44 11.15
C LEU A 134 20.14 5.51 9.87
N GLU A 135 20.68 4.98 8.75
CA GLU A 135 19.92 4.89 7.49
C GLU A 135 18.70 3.95 7.61
N GLY A 136 18.85 2.87 8.39
CA GLY A 136 17.76 1.95 8.67
C GLY A 136 16.61 2.62 9.41
N TYR A 137 16.87 3.55 10.32
CA TYR A 137 15.82 4.26 11.07
C TYR A 137 14.94 5.18 10.20
N ALA A 138 15.45 5.66 9.06
CA ALA A 138 14.68 6.52 8.15
C ALA A 138 13.34 5.92 7.65
N GLY A 139 13.05 4.66 7.96
CA GLY A 139 11.75 4.05 7.70
C GLY A 139 11.41 3.89 6.22
N ILE A 140 10.21 4.31 5.85
CA ILE A 140 9.66 4.22 4.50
C ILE A 140 9.71 5.62 3.86
N LYS A 141 10.39 5.76 2.72
CA LYS A 141 10.48 7.04 2.00
C LYS A 141 9.26 7.25 1.09
N ARG A 142 8.77 8.49 0.98
CA ARG A 142 7.66 8.87 0.09
C ARG A 142 7.96 8.61 -1.38
N VAL A 143 9.22 8.85 -1.76
CA VAL A 143 9.77 8.54 -3.09
C VAL A 143 11.03 7.72 -2.91
N SER A 144 11.18 6.66 -3.68
CA SER A 144 12.42 5.87 -3.71
C SER A 144 12.67 5.29 -5.10
N ASN A 145 13.94 5.15 -5.45
CA ASN A 145 14.33 4.43 -6.66
C ASN A 145 14.28 2.92 -6.37
N TRP A 146 13.80 2.17 -7.35
CA TRP A 146 13.76 0.72 -7.33
C TRP A 146 14.02 0.18 -8.73
N ASN A 147 15.15 -0.45 -8.94
CA ASN A 147 15.62 -0.91 -10.29
C ASN A 147 15.48 0.21 -11.31
N GLN A 148 15.74 0.91 -11.92
CA GLN A 148 15.54 2.00 -12.90
C GLN A 148 14.12 2.66 -12.88
N GLN A 149 13.29 2.31 -11.89
CA GLN A 149 11.91 2.80 -11.75
C GLN A 149 11.75 3.63 -10.48
N ILE A 150 10.63 4.32 -10.37
CA ILE A 150 10.31 5.18 -9.24
C ILE A 150 9.14 4.58 -8.47
N LEU A 151 9.36 4.32 -7.17
CA LEU A 151 8.34 3.86 -6.24
C LEU A 151 7.79 5.04 -5.47
N LEU A 152 6.49 5.30 -5.62
CA LEU A 152 5.78 6.40 -4.99
C LEU A 152 4.84 5.89 -3.88
N ARG A 153 4.76 6.63 -2.78
CA ARG A 153 3.87 6.37 -1.66
C ARG A 153 3.12 7.67 -1.28
N PRO A 154 2.09 8.01 -2.04
CA PRO A 154 1.39 9.30 -1.90
C PRO A 154 0.74 9.48 -0.53
N LEU A 155 0.21 8.39 0.07
CA LEU A 155 -0.53 8.42 1.33
C LEU A 155 0.37 8.50 2.58
N LEU A 156 1.69 8.57 2.43
CA LEU A 156 2.62 8.52 3.57
C LEU A 156 2.48 9.73 4.52
N THR A 157 1.84 10.80 4.06
CA THR A 157 1.49 11.99 4.86
C THR A 157 0.15 11.88 5.57
N ARG A 158 -0.59 10.77 5.41
CA ARG A 158 -1.94 10.57 5.95
C ARG A 158 -1.95 9.49 7.03
N LYS A 159 -2.84 9.68 8.02
CA LYS A 159 -3.20 8.63 8.98
C LYS A 159 -4.26 7.71 8.39
N LYS A 160 -4.33 6.51 8.94
CA LYS A 160 -5.35 5.51 8.57
C LYS A 160 -6.77 6.07 8.72
N GLN A 161 -7.02 6.85 9.75
CA GLN A 161 -8.32 7.46 10.01
C GLN A 161 -8.75 8.40 8.87
N GLU A 162 -7.85 9.25 8.37
CA GLU A 162 -8.13 10.17 7.25
C GLU A 162 -8.47 9.42 5.95
N ILE A 163 -7.90 8.22 5.78
CA ILE A 163 -8.20 7.34 4.64
C ILE A 163 -9.63 6.80 4.76
N TYR A 164 -10.03 6.34 5.95
CA TYR A 164 -11.40 5.87 6.16
C TYR A 164 -12.42 7.00 5.96
N GLU A 165 -12.18 8.17 6.49
CA GLU A 165 -13.04 9.35 6.32
C GLU A 165 -13.23 9.69 4.82
N TYR A 166 -12.14 9.66 4.05
CA TYR A 166 -12.21 9.88 2.60
C TYR A 166 -13.04 8.80 1.89
N LEU A 167 -12.86 7.52 2.24
CA LEU A 167 -13.61 6.43 1.64
C LEU A 167 -15.11 6.52 1.95
N GLU A 168 -15.47 6.88 3.17
CA GLU A 168 -16.86 7.07 3.61
C GLU A 168 -17.52 8.24 2.89
N GLU A 169 -16.85 9.41 2.87
CA GLU A 169 -17.35 10.61 2.18
C GLU A 169 -17.65 10.34 0.69
N HIS A 170 -16.76 9.56 0.02
CA HIS A 170 -16.87 9.27 -1.41
C HIS A 170 -17.61 7.95 -1.70
N LYS A 171 -18.09 7.26 -0.66
CA LYS A 171 -18.80 5.96 -0.77
C LYS A 171 -18.00 4.91 -1.57
N ILE A 172 -16.70 4.85 -1.32
CA ILE A 172 -15.77 3.94 -1.98
C ILE A 172 -15.80 2.60 -1.24
N PRO A 173 -16.19 1.49 -1.90
CA PRO A 173 -16.18 0.18 -1.26
C PRO A 173 -14.76 -0.38 -1.16
N TYR A 174 -14.52 -1.19 -0.11
CA TYR A 174 -13.24 -1.88 0.13
C TYR A 174 -13.49 -3.19 0.89
N VAL A 175 -12.45 -4.04 0.94
CA VAL A 175 -12.47 -5.28 1.73
C VAL A 175 -11.65 -5.09 3.00
N GLU A 176 -12.15 -5.55 4.14
CA GLU A 176 -11.39 -5.58 5.39
C GLU A 176 -10.74 -6.95 5.61
N ASP A 177 -9.46 -6.92 5.98
CA ASP A 177 -8.73 -8.10 6.41
C ASP A 177 -8.91 -8.30 7.93
N GLU A 178 -9.67 -9.31 8.32
CA GLU A 178 -9.94 -9.63 9.73
C GLU A 178 -8.68 -9.93 10.54
N THR A 179 -7.59 -10.36 9.89
CA THR A 179 -6.32 -10.64 10.59
C THR A 179 -5.64 -9.39 11.13
N ASN A 180 -6.00 -8.21 10.64
CA ASN A 180 -5.52 -6.94 11.18
C ASN A 180 -5.95 -6.68 12.63
N LYS A 181 -6.98 -7.37 13.12
CA LYS A 181 -7.48 -7.26 14.50
C LYS A 181 -6.69 -8.10 15.51
N LEU A 182 -5.80 -8.99 15.05
CA LEU A 182 -5.08 -9.92 15.90
C LEU A 182 -3.74 -9.33 16.37
N ASP A 183 -3.44 -9.42 17.66
CA ASP A 183 -2.18 -8.96 18.28
C ASP A 183 -1.00 -9.94 18.13
N SER A 184 -1.13 -10.96 17.28
CA SER A 184 -0.11 -11.98 17.07
C SER A 184 1.21 -11.42 16.51
N GLN A 185 1.13 -10.36 15.71
CA GLN A 185 2.30 -9.72 15.10
C GLN A 185 2.69 -8.44 15.87
N MET A 186 4.00 -8.18 15.95
CA MET A 186 4.54 -6.97 16.58
C MET A 186 3.96 -5.69 15.97
N ARG A 187 3.76 -5.67 14.65
CA ARG A 187 3.17 -4.52 13.96
C ARG A 187 1.76 -4.22 14.47
N ASN A 188 0.91 -5.23 14.63
CA ASN A 188 -0.45 -5.06 15.13
C ASN A 188 -0.45 -4.57 16.58
N ARG A 189 0.45 -5.10 17.44
CA ARG A 189 0.58 -4.62 18.82
C ARG A 189 0.99 -3.14 18.89
N ILE A 190 1.91 -2.71 18.04
CA ILE A 190 2.29 -1.28 17.91
C ILE A 190 1.07 -0.47 17.52
N ARG A 191 0.35 -0.89 16.48
CA ARG A 191 -0.86 -0.23 15.96
C ARG A 191 -1.95 -0.08 17.03
N HIS A 192 -2.23 -1.14 17.76
CA HIS A 192 -3.36 -1.16 18.71
C HIS A 192 -3.01 -0.53 20.06
N HIS A 193 -1.75 -0.61 20.51
CA HIS A 193 -1.41 -0.23 21.87
C HIS A 193 -0.45 0.96 21.98
N ILE A 194 0.35 1.24 20.96
CA ILE A 194 1.36 2.30 21.01
C ILE A 194 0.91 3.54 20.22
N LEU A 195 0.46 3.37 18.97
CA LEU A 195 0.03 4.51 18.15
C LEU A 195 -1.07 5.36 18.80
N PRO A 196 -2.10 4.79 19.45
CA PRO A 196 -3.11 5.59 20.15
C PRO A 196 -2.57 6.43 21.30
N ARG A 197 -1.45 6.01 21.91
CA ARG A 197 -0.77 6.77 22.97
C ARG A 197 0.03 7.91 22.37
N LEU A 198 0.79 7.64 21.28
CA LEU A 198 1.51 8.68 20.55
C LEU A 198 0.57 9.76 20.02
N GLU A 199 -0.60 9.38 19.55
CA GLU A 199 -1.60 10.31 19.06
C GLU A 199 -2.11 11.27 20.14
N LYS A 200 -2.28 10.80 21.38
CA LYS A 200 -2.65 11.64 22.52
C LYS A 200 -1.57 12.66 22.87
N GLU A 201 -0.30 12.27 22.78
CA GLU A 201 0.82 13.18 23.05
C GLU A 201 1.07 14.14 21.89
N THR A 202 0.98 13.66 20.65
CA THR A 202 1.24 14.45 19.44
C THR A 202 0.33 13.97 18.29
N PRO A 203 -0.81 14.62 18.05
CA PRO A 203 -1.75 14.21 17.01
C PRO A 203 -1.15 14.10 15.60
N ALA A 204 -0.09 14.87 15.32
CA ALA A 204 0.64 14.83 14.05
C ALA A 204 1.94 13.98 14.10
N TYR A 205 2.01 12.96 14.97
CA TYR A 205 3.21 12.13 15.15
C TYR A 205 3.76 11.57 13.83
N HIS A 206 2.89 11.15 12.92
CA HIS A 206 3.27 10.59 11.63
C HIS A 206 4.05 11.58 10.75
N LEU A 207 3.70 12.89 10.80
CA LEU A 207 4.43 13.95 10.08
C LEU A 207 5.81 14.20 10.71
N LYS A 208 5.95 14.03 12.03
CA LYS A 208 7.26 14.09 12.68
C LYS A 208 8.15 12.92 12.30
N MET A 209 7.56 11.72 12.13
CA MET A 209 8.30 10.55 11.65
C MET A 209 8.76 10.68 10.19
N LEU A 210 8.12 11.50 9.38
CA LEU A 210 8.60 11.81 8.01
C LEU A 210 9.87 12.67 8.00
N GLN A 211 10.14 13.39 9.08
CA GLN A 211 11.32 14.25 9.23
C GLN A 211 12.52 13.50 9.82
N PHE A 212 12.28 12.28 10.29
CA PHE A 212 13.28 11.41 10.93
C PHE A 212 14.14 10.69 9.89
#